data_5d752882f592e4f13f5342f2cd5fd644
#
_entry.id   5d752882f592e4f13f5342f2cd5fd644
#
_cell.length_a   1.000
_cell.length_b   1.000
_cell.length_c   1.000
_cell.angle_alpha   90.00
_cell.angle_beta   90.00
_cell.angle_gamma   90.00
#
_symmetry.space_group_name_H-M   'P 1'
#
loop_
_entity.id
_entity.type
_entity.pdbx_description
1 polymer ?
#
loop_
_entity_poly.entity_id
_entity_poly.type
_entity_poly.pdbx_seq_one_letter_code
_entity_poly.pdbx_strand_id
1 'polypeptide(L)'
;MNERGHSLDNNNLEAGLVSSIDAALVGMAAYLAAESVGIHGVMIGGARNQPEKVAEVLGLPHRVYCVFGMCLGYPAEAPVQKPRMNFEAMVHLERYDADKMQAHVADYDAALGDHYRSQGRPTNEASWSHDVATKFAARPRDTLRDTLKSMGFDFV
;
A
#
# COMPACT_ATOMS: atom_id res chain seq x y z
N MET A 1 -11.93 7.48 25.82
CA MET A 1 -12.20 8.93 25.90
C MET A 1 -13.53 9.21 26.61
N ASN A 2 -14.63 8.59 26.18
CA ASN A 2 -15.94 8.78 26.84
C ASN A 2 -15.92 8.47 28.36
N GLU A 3 -15.18 7.44 28.76
CA GLU A 3 -14.98 7.09 30.19
C GLU A 3 -14.26 8.19 30.99
N ARG A 4 -13.60 9.13 30.32
CA ARG A 4 -12.93 10.30 30.93
C ARG A 4 -13.68 11.60 30.71
N GLY A 5 -14.94 11.54 30.24
CA GLY A 5 -15.79 12.71 30.05
C GLY A 5 -15.47 13.57 28.84
N HIS A 6 -14.68 13.03 27.89
CA HIS A 6 -14.36 13.72 26.63
C HIS A 6 -15.20 13.18 25.48
N SER A 7 -15.81 14.05 24.70
CA SER A 7 -16.43 13.71 23.42
C SER A 7 -15.43 13.94 22.28
N LEU A 8 -15.42 13.04 21.30
CA LEU A 8 -14.61 13.16 20.09
C LEU A 8 -15.52 13.10 18.88
N ASP A 9 -15.39 14.07 18.00
CA ASP A 9 -15.90 14.00 16.64
C ASP A 9 -14.79 13.49 15.72
N ASN A 10 -14.68 12.18 15.61
CA ASN A 10 -13.63 11.50 14.84
C ASN A 10 -14.18 10.61 13.74
N ASN A 11 -15.45 10.82 13.32
CA ASN A 11 -16.05 10.11 12.19
C ASN A 11 -15.97 10.94 10.91
N ASN A 12 -14.84 11.54 10.66
CA ASN A 12 -14.56 12.38 9.49
C ASN A 12 -13.39 11.83 8.68
N LEU A 13 -13.22 12.32 7.47
CA LEU A 13 -12.17 11.89 6.55
C LEU A 13 -10.77 12.12 7.12
N GLU A 14 -10.53 13.24 7.80
CA GLU A 14 -9.23 13.57 8.41
C GLU A 14 -8.81 12.52 9.43
N ALA A 15 -9.70 12.15 10.35
CA ALA A 15 -9.41 11.11 11.34
C ALA A 15 -9.11 9.76 10.68
N GLY A 16 -9.80 9.42 9.59
CA GLY A 16 -9.54 8.23 8.80
C GLY A 16 -8.18 8.24 8.11
N LEU A 17 -7.79 9.37 7.53
CA LEU A 17 -6.49 9.56 6.88
C LEU A 17 -5.35 9.49 7.90
N VAL A 18 -5.43 10.26 8.98
CA VAL A 18 -4.40 10.28 10.05
C VAL A 18 -4.20 8.87 10.61
N SER A 19 -5.28 8.18 10.99
CA SER A 19 -5.18 6.83 11.53
C SER A 19 -4.56 5.84 10.55
N SER A 20 -4.85 5.95 9.25
CA SER A 20 -4.30 5.08 8.21
C SER A 20 -2.82 5.38 7.95
N ILE A 21 -2.44 6.66 7.97
CA ILE A 21 -1.04 7.10 7.83
C ILE A 21 -0.22 6.62 9.03
N ASP A 22 -0.71 6.82 10.25
CA ASP A 22 -0.04 6.36 11.47
C ASP A 22 0.16 4.84 11.46
N ALA A 23 -0.85 4.08 11.06
CA ALA A 23 -0.72 2.63 10.91
C ALA A 23 0.35 2.25 9.88
N ALA A 24 0.45 3.00 8.77
CA ALA A 24 1.46 2.76 7.74
C ALA A 24 2.88 3.10 8.24
N LEU A 25 3.04 4.19 8.99
CA LEU A 25 4.33 4.58 9.58
C LEU A 25 4.81 3.56 10.61
N VAL A 26 3.94 3.09 11.50
CA VAL A 26 4.24 2.03 12.46
C VAL A 26 4.59 0.72 11.73
N GLY A 27 3.82 0.36 10.70
CA GLY A 27 4.11 -0.81 9.87
C GLY A 27 5.48 -0.73 9.20
N MET A 28 5.84 0.43 8.64
CA MET A 28 7.16 0.61 8.02
C MET A 28 8.29 0.57 9.06
N ALA A 29 8.10 1.16 10.23
CA ALA A 29 9.07 1.08 11.32
C ALA A 29 9.29 -0.37 11.78
N ALA A 30 8.23 -1.15 11.93
CA ALA A 30 8.30 -2.57 12.26
C ALA A 30 9.00 -3.39 11.17
N TYR A 31 8.74 -3.09 9.90
CA TYR A 31 9.41 -3.72 8.75
C TYR A 31 10.91 -3.47 8.78
N LEU A 32 11.34 -2.21 8.94
CA LEU A 32 12.76 -1.85 9.00
C LEU A 32 13.46 -2.47 10.23
N ALA A 33 12.79 -2.51 11.38
CA ALA A 33 13.29 -3.19 12.56
C ALA A 33 13.48 -4.70 12.33
N ALA A 34 12.54 -5.35 11.65
CA ALA A 34 12.67 -6.76 11.28
C ALA A 34 13.86 -6.98 10.33
N GLU A 35 14.02 -6.15 9.31
CA GLU A 35 15.15 -6.23 8.38
C GLU A 35 16.49 -6.05 9.07
N SER A 36 16.58 -5.20 10.09
CA SER A 36 17.82 -4.99 10.85
C SER A 36 18.31 -6.23 11.60
N VAL A 37 17.45 -7.22 11.80
CA VAL A 37 17.78 -8.51 12.44
C VAL A 37 17.69 -9.70 11.46
N GLY A 38 17.67 -9.42 10.15
CA GLY A 38 17.67 -10.45 9.09
C GLY A 38 16.31 -11.10 8.82
N ILE A 39 15.23 -10.51 9.31
CA ILE A 39 13.86 -10.93 8.99
C ILE A 39 13.35 -10.04 7.86
N HIS A 40 12.89 -10.65 6.77
CA HIS A 40 12.34 -9.96 5.62
C HIS A 40 10.81 -9.94 5.66
N GLY A 41 10.21 -9.03 4.92
CA GLY A 41 8.77 -8.87 4.96
C GLY A 41 8.11 -8.45 3.66
N VAL A 42 6.78 -8.52 3.66
CA VAL A 42 5.94 -8.00 2.57
C VAL A 42 4.64 -7.45 3.13
N MET A 43 4.24 -6.29 2.61
CA MET A 43 2.96 -5.65 2.94
C MET A 43 1.82 -6.25 2.12
N ILE A 44 0.73 -6.63 2.79
CA ILE A 44 -0.40 -7.35 2.19
C ILE A 44 -1.64 -6.44 2.14
N GLY A 45 -1.81 -5.76 1.02
CA GLY A 45 -2.99 -4.91 0.79
C GLY A 45 -4.30 -5.68 0.60
N GLY A 46 -4.22 -6.99 0.35
CA GLY A 46 -5.37 -7.89 0.22
C GLY A 46 -6.30 -7.93 1.44
N ALA A 47 -5.82 -7.55 2.62
CA ALA A 47 -6.64 -7.40 3.82
C ALA A 47 -7.87 -6.51 3.61
N ARG A 48 -7.80 -5.54 2.69
CA ARG A 48 -8.92 -4.64 2.35
C ARG A 48 -9.89 -5.20 1.30
N ASN A 49 -9.69 -6.42 0.83
CA ASN A 49 -10.67 -7.04 -0.09
C ASN A 49 -11.95 -7.47 0.63
N GLN A 50 -11.83 -7.87 1.89
CA GLN A 50 -12.95 -8.30 2.75
C GLN A 50 -12.70 -7.82 4.19
N PRO A 51 -12.75 -6.50 4.46
CA PRO A 51 -12.36 -5.95 5.77
C PRO A 51 -13.25 -6.44 6.91
N GLU A 52 -14.55 -6.70 6.68
CA GLU A 52 -15.46 -7.26 7.67
C GLU A 52 -15.02 -8.66 8.14
N LYS A 53 -14.62 -9.54 7.21
CA LYS A 53 -14.09 -10.86 7.57
C LYS A 53 -12.79 -10.79 8.35
N VAL A 54 -11.92 -9.85 7.99
CA VAL A 54 -10.68 -9.62 8.75
C VAL A 54 -11.01 -9.12 10.15
N ALA A 55 -11.98 -8.21 10.28
CA ALA A 55 -12.44 -7.72 11.57
C ALA A 55 -13.03 -8.85 12.43
N GLU A 56 -13.84 -9.72 11.85
CA GLU A 56 -14.40 -10.90 12.53
C GLU A 56 -13.30 -11.84 13.04
N VAL A 57 -12.36 -12.23 12.18
CA VAL A 57 -11.25 -13.14 12.55
C VAL A 57 -10.37 -12.55 13.64
N LEU A 58 -10.11 -11.25 13.60
CA LEU A 58 -9.25 -10.57 14.56
C LEU A 58 -10.01 -10.06 15.80
N GLY A 59 -11.34 -10.19 15.84
CA GLY A 59 -12.16 -9.65 16.91
C GLY A 59 -12.08 -8.13 17.03
N LEU A 60 -11.96 -7.41 15.88
CA LEU A 60 -11.84 -5.96 15.90
C LEU A 60 -13.17 -5.31 16.31
N PRO A 61 -13.13 -4.29 17.19
CA PRO A 61 -14.33 -3.59 17.58
C PRO A 61 -14.87 -2.70 16.45
N HIS A 62 -16.11 -2.23 16.63
CA HIS A 62 -16.70 -1.24 15.74
C HIS A 62 -15.79 -0.02 15.58
N ARG A 63 -15.69 0.53 14.38
CA ARG A 63 -14.78 1.63 14.01
C ARG A 63 -13.28 1.29 14.12
N VAL A 64 -12.93 0.01 13.89
CA VAL A 64 -11.55 -0.43 13.69
C VAL A 64 -11.50 -1.33 12.47
N TYR A 65 -10.59 -1.05 11.55
CA TYR A 65 -10.36 -1.90 10.40
C TYR A 65 -8.87 -2.12 10.13
N CYS A 66 -8.56 -3.22 9.46
CA CYS A 66 -7.20 -3.56 9.08
C CYS A 66 -6.79 -2.80 7.81
N VAL A 67 -5.83 -1.91 7.92
CA VAL A 67 -5.31 -1.13 6.77
C VAL A 67 -4.51 -2.02 5.82
N PHE A 68 -3.67 -2.89 6.35
CA PHE A 68 -2.88 -3.91 5.62
C PHE A 68 -2.45 -5.01 6.57
N GLY A 69 -2.12 -6.16 6.03
CA GLY A 69 -1.36 -7.18 6.74
C GLY A 69 0.14 -7.06 6.44
N MET A 70 0.96 -7.71 7.24
CA MET A 70 2.39 -7.83 7.00
C MET A 70 2.83 -9.27 7.30
N CYS A 71 3.50 -9.91 6.33
CA CYS A 71 4.16 -11.18 6.56
C CYS A 71 5.63 -10.92 6.83
N LEU A 72 6.15 -11.48 7.91
CA LEU A 72 7.56 -11.41 8.30
C LEU A 72 8.12 -12.82 8.41
N GLY A 73 9.36 -13.03 7.96
CA GLY A 73 10.01 -14.34 8.05
C GLY A 73 11.41 -14.36 7.47
N TYR A 74 12.08 -15.48 7.63
CA TYR A 74 13.34 -15.71 6.94
C TYR A 74 13.07 -16.15 5.50
N PRO A 75 13.69 -15.51 4.48
CA PRO A 75 13.44 -15.85 3.09
C PRO A 75 13.99 -17.25 2.78
N ALA A 76 13.19 -18.07 2.09
CA ALA A 76 13.63 -19.37 1.59
C ALA A 76 14.52 -19.23 0.33
N GLU A 77 14.38 -18.10 -0.38
CA GLU A 77 15.12 -17.79 -1.61
C GLU A 77 15.64 -16.36 -1.54
N ALA A 78 16.78 -16.10 -2.17
CA ALA A 78 17.28 -14.75 -2.38
C ALA A 78 16.69 -14.17 -3.68
N PRO A 79 15.67 -13.32 -3.64
CA PRO A 79 15.08 -12.78 -4.85
C PRO A 79 16.04 -11.82 -5.54
N VAL A 80 16.00 -11.81 -6.87
CA VAL A 80 16.73 -10.80 -7.66
C VAL A 80 16.15 -9.43 -7.38
N GLN A 81 17.02 -8.47 -7.10
CA GLN A 81 16.60 -7.11 -6.78
C GLN A 81 15.86 -6.48 -7.98
N LYS A 82 14.63 -6.08 -7.75
CA LYS A 82 13.80 -5.37 -8.71
C LYS A 82 14.30 -3.96 -8.95
N PRO A 83 14.34 -3.46 -10.19
CA PRO A 83 14.65 -2.06 -10.45
C PRO A 83 13.65 -1.12 -9.75
N ARG A 84 14.06 0.09 -9.51
CA ARG A 84 13.23 1.19 -9.01
C ARG A 84 13.27 2.33 -10.00
N MET A 85 12.28 3.19 -9.97
CA MET A 85 12.36 4.47 -10.67
C MET A 85 13.61 5.23 -10.20
N ASN A 86 14.22 5.97 -11.08
CA ASN A 86 15.41 6.75 -10.74
C ASN A 86 15.08 7.87 -9.72
N PHE A 87 16.14 8.43 -9.13
CA PHE A 87 16.00 9.44 -8.07
C PHE A 87 15.25 10.67 -8.57
N GLU A 88 15.53 11.12 -9.79
CA GLU A 88 14.94 12.30 -10.42
C GLU A 88 13.43 12.15 -10.66
N ALA A 89 12.93 10.92 -10.82
CA ALA A 89 11.51 10.63 -10.91
C ALA A 89 10.79 10.74 -9.57
N MET A 90 11.51 10.47 -8.48
CA MET A 90 10.91 10.36 -7.14
C MET A 90 11.11 11.61 -6.29
N VAL A 91 12.09 12.46 -6.63
CA VAL A 91 12.44 13.66 -5.87
C VAL A 91 12.36 14.90 -6.76
N HIS A 92 11.52 15.83 -6.35
CA HIS A 92 11.36 17.12 -7.02
C HIS A 92 11.92 18.21 -6.10
N LEU A 93 12.85 19.02 -6.62
CA LEU A 93 13.42 20.15 -5.88
C LEU A 93 12.50 21.36 -6.04
N GLU A 94 12.15 22.00 -4.93
CA GLU A 94 11.34 23.21 -4.83
C GLU A 94 9.90 23.05 -5.38
N ARG A 95 9.73 22.48 -6.57
CA ARG A 95 8.43 22.35 -7.24
C ARG A 95 8.29 20.99 -7.91
N TYR A 96 7.07 20.48 -7.93
CA TYR A 96 6.71 19.30 -8.70
C TYR A 96 6.85 19.58 -10.20
N ASP A 97 7.52 18.69 -10.93
CA ASP A 97 7.74 18.77 -12.37
C ASP A 97 7.05 17.58 -13.04
N ALA A 98 5.88 17.84 -13.62
CA ALA A 98 5.10 16.80 -14.29
C ALA A 98 5.71 16.37 -15.64
N ASP A 99 6.43 17.25 -16.31
CA ASP A 99 6.94 17.00 -17.67
C ASP A 99 8.03 15.94 -17.69
N LYS A 100 8.79 15.81 -16.61
CA LYS A 100 9.80 14.75 -16.46
C LYS A 100 9.19 13.37 -16.34
N MET A 101 8.01 13.23 -15.75
CA MET A 101 7.47 11.94 -15.33
C MET A 101 7.26 10.99 -16.49
N GLN A 102 6.85 11.48 -17.67
CA GLN A 102 6.57 10.63 -18.82
C GLN A 102 7.83 9.87 -19.31
N ALA A 103 8.97 10.56 -19.37
CA ALA A 103 10.23 9.94 -19.77
C ALA A 103 10.68 8.90 -18.72
N HIS A 104 10.63 9.25 -17.43
CA HIS A 104 11.02 8.35 -16.35
C HIS A 104 10.11 7.11 -16.24
N VAL A 105 8.82 7.23 -16.54
CA VAL A 105 7.92 6.08 -16.62
C VAL A 105 8.31 5.15 -17.75
N ALA A 106 8.64 5.70 -18.93
CA ALA A 106 9.09 4.90 -20.07
C ALA A 106 10.41 4.15 -19.77
N ASP A 107 11.38 4.83 -19.16
CA ASP A 107 12.64 4.22 -18.72
C ASP A 107 12.41 3.09 -17.72
N TYR A 108 11.50 3.31 -16.76
CA TYR A 108 11.18 2.30 -15.76
C TYR A 108 10.43 1.10 -16.35
N ASP A 109 9.50 1.33 -17.28
CA ASP A 109 8.83 0.25 -18.02
C ASP A 109 9.83 -0.63 -18.76
N ALA A 110 10.80 -0.02 -19.44
CA ALA A 110 11.86 -0.75 -20.12
C ALA A 110 12.72 -1.56 -19.14
N ALA A 111 13.20 -0.93 -18.07
CA ALA A 111 14.04 -1.57 -17.06
C ALA A 111 13.33 -2.73 -16.35
N LEU A 112 12.04 -2.57 -16.03
CA LEU A 112 11.24 -3.60 -15.40
C LEU A 112 10.94 -4.75 -16.36
N GLY A 113 10.69 -4.45 -17.63
CA GLY A 113 10.54 -5.44 -18.69
C GLY A 113 11.80 -6.29 -18.87
N ASP A 114 12.97 -5.66 -18.94
CA ASP A 114 14.27 -6.36 -19.03
C ASP A 114 14.53 -7.24 -17.80
N HIS A 115 14.22 -6.75 -16.62
CA HIS A 115 14.32 -7.52 -15.39
C HIS A 115 13.47 -8.80 -15.42
N TYR A 116 12.22 -8.73 -15.87
CA TYR A 116 11.39 -9.92 -15.97
C TYR A 116 11.84 -10.87 -17.08
N ARG A 117 12.26 -10.34 -18.23
CA ARG A 117 12.82 -11.14 -19.32
C ARG A 117 14.06 -11.92 -18.89
N SER A 118 14.97 -11.28 -18.15
CA SER A 118 16.17 -11.93 -17.62
C SER A 118 15.89 -13.12 -16.70
N GLN A 119 14.70 -13.14 -16.10
CA GLN A 119 14.25 -14.24 -15.22
C GLN A 119 13.36 -15.25 -15.96
N GLY A 120 13.24 -15.16 -17.28
CA GLY A 120 12.39 -16.05 -18.08
C GLY A 120 10.89 -15.84 -17.85
N ARG A 121 10.48 -14.70 -17.31
CA ARG A 121 9.06 -14.36 -17.08
C ARG A 121 8.50 -13.63 -18.31
N PRO A 122 7.28 -13.98 -18.75
CA PRO A 122 6.59 -13.20 -19.77
C PRO A 122 6.32 -11.78 -19.25
N THR A 123 6.47 -10.79 -20.12
CA THR A 123 6.24 -9.39 -19.82
C THR A 123 5.67 -8.66 -21.03
N ASN A 124 4.97 -7.55 -20.79
CA ASN A 124 4.54 -6.62 -21.82
C ASN A 124 5.61 -5.56 -22.08
N GLU A 125 5.51 -4.86 -23.20
CA GLU A 125 6.41 -3.77 -23.55
C GLU A 125 6.41 -2.63 -22.50
N ALA A 126 5.26 -2.39 -21.87
CA ALA A 126 5.08 -1.39 -20.82
C ALA A 126 4.74 -2.07 -19.48
N SER A 127 5.70 -2.74 -18.88
CA SER A 127 5.45 -3.64 -17.73
C SER A 127 4.79 -2.98 -16.54
N TRP A 128 5.28 -1.84 -16.06
CA TRP A 128 4.73 -1.20 -14.88
C TRP A 128 3.47 -0.39 -15.20
N SER A 129 3.51 0.45 -16.21
CA SER A 129 2.37 1.29 -16.60
C SER A 129 1.19 0.46 -17.06
N HIS A 130 1.44 -0.64 -17.79
CA HIS A 130 0.39 -1.58 -18.18
C HIS A 130 -0.25 -2.26 -16.97
N ASP A 131 0.54 -2.76 -16.03
CA ASP A 131 0.05 -3.44 -14.83
C ASP A 131 -0.77 -2.48 -13.96
N VAL A 132 -0.31 -1.24 -13.82
CA VAL A 132 -1.03 -0.19 -13.08
C VAL A 132 -2.35 0.15 -13.78
N ALA A 133 -2.32 0.38 -15.09
CA ALA A 133 -3.52 0.68 -15.87
C ALA A 133 -4.56 -0.46 -15.76
N THR A 134 -4.13 -1.70 -15.94
CA THR A 134 -4.99 -2.88 -15.82
C THR A 134 -5.58 -3.01 -14.43
N LYS A 135 -4.76 -2.83 -13.39
CA LYS A 135 -5.21 -2.92 -11.99
C LYS A 135 -6.22 -1.86 -11.59
N PHE A 136 -6.11 -0.66 -12.13
CA PHE A 136 -6.96 0.47 -11.77
C PHE A 136 -8.06 0.77 -12.79
N ALA A 137 -8.07 0.13 -13.96
CA ALA A 137 -9.15 0.27 -14.95
C ALA A 137 -10.52 -0.14 -14.40
N ALA A 138 -10.57 -1.13 -13.54
CA ALA A 138 -11.78 -1.74 -12.98
C ALA A 138 -12.06 -1.31 -11.52
N ARG A 139 -11.79 -0.09 -11.11
CA ARG A 139 -12.05 0.42 -9.74
C ARG A 139 -11.81 -0.64 -8.67
N PRO A 140 -10.56 -0.93 -8.29
CA PRO A 140 -10.27 -1.98 -7.32
C PRO A 140 -10.99 -1.66 -6.00
N ARG A 141 -11.65 -2.67 -5.44
CA ARG A 141 -12.42 -2.55 -4.20
C ARG A 141 -13.50 -1.48 -4.23
N ASP A 142 -14.31 -1.48 -5.27
CA ASP A 142 -15.42 -0.53 -5.47
C ASP A 142 -16.42 -0.53 -4.30
N THR A 143 -16.58 -1.66 -3.62
CA THR A 143 -17.45 -1.81 -2.44
C THR A 143 -16.79 -1.37 -1.13
N LEU A 144 -15.49 -1.04 -1.12
CA LEU A 144 -14.75 -0.76 0.12
C LEU A 144 -15.37 0.38 0.93
N ARG A 145 -15.86 1.43 0.27
CA ARG A 145 -16.50 2.57 0.93
C ARG A 145 -17.74 2.14 1.70
N ASP A 146 -18.61 1.37 1.07
CA ASP A 146 -19.87 0.92 1.68
C ASP A 146 -19.59 -0.06 2.83
N THR A 147 -18.61 -0.93 2.64
CA THR A 147 -18.15 -1.85 3.68
C THR A 147 -17.58 -1.10 4.89
N LEU A 148 -16.73 -0.09 4.69
CA LEU A 148 -16.22 0.71 5.81
C LEU A 148 -17.35 1.50 6.49
N LYS A 149 -18.35 1.96 5.72
CA LYS A 149 -19.53 2.62 6.29
C LYS A 149 -20.33 1.67 7.18
N SER A 150 -20.54 0.40 6.80
CA SER A 150 -21.19 -0.60 7.65
C SER A 150 -20.39 -0.90 8.92
N MET A 151 -19.07 -0.72 8.89
CA MET A 151 -18.18 -0.84 10.04
C MET A 151 -18.11 0.43 10.91
N GLY A 152 -18.87 1.49 10.56
CA GLY A 152 -19.00 2.72 11.33
C GLY A 152 -18.11 3.88 10.90
N PHE A 153 -17.60 3.86 9.65
CA PHE A 153 -16.79 4.94 9.08
C PHE A 153 -17.58 5.67 8.00
N ASP A 154 -18.19 6.80 8.34
CA ASP A 154 -18.92 7.62 7.37
C ASP A 154 -18.01 8.53 6.55
N PHE A 155 -16.89 8.96 7.12
CA PHE A 155 -15.91 9.87 6.48
C PHE A 155 -16.56 11.17 5.97
N VAL A 156 -17.44 11.75 6.76
CA VAL A 156 -18.14 13.01 6.47
C VAL A 156 -17.28 14.22 6.78
#